data_5cc0950112deac26d90dafa6166eff67
#
_entry.id   5cc0950112deac26d90dafa6166eff67
#
_cell.length_a   1.000
_cell.length_b   1.000
_cell.length_c   1.000
_cell.angle_alpha   90.00
_cell.angle_beta   90.00
_cell.angle_gamma   90.00
#
_symmetry.space_group_name_H-M   'P 1'
#
loop_
_entity.id
_entity.type
_entity.pdbx_description
1 polymer ?
#
loop_
_entity_poly.entity_id
_entity_poly.type
_entity_poly.pdbx_seq_one_letter_code
_entity_poly.pdbx_strand_id
1 'polypeptide(L)'
;MNAVADKVTLEQFRAKYAECKPYYELQDGEPVQKALPTKRHALLQGILYTLLRELGFQSMTELTLAISETWEPTPDVCGQLGPDDGQPYPTKPVPVVIEVLSPEDRFTRVIQKCRRYARWGTPDILVFDPVGREAWHWDIATDDLVRVKQGYAFKSKLVELNLDDVFERLDAENS
;
A
#
# COMPACT_ATOMS: atom_id res chain seq x y z
N MET A 1 -30.05 -5.77 8.77
CA MET A 1 -30.07 -5.59 7.31
C MET A 1 -28.84 -4.77 6.96
N ASN A 2 -27.82 -5.41 6.38
CA ASN A 2 -26.68 -4.65 5.83
C ASN A 2 -27.16 -3.94 4.57
N ALA A 3 -27.21 -2.61 4.61
CA ALA A 3 -27.41 -1.86 3.40
C ALA A 3 -26.27 -2.22 2.43
N VAL A 4 -26.61 -2.83 1.31
CA VAL A 4 -25.68 -3.00 0.20
C VAL A 4 -25.37 -1.58 -0.26
N ALA A 5 -24.12 -1.15 -0.08
CA ALA A 5 -23.71 0.16 -0.57
C ALA A 5 -23.96 0.19 -2.09
N ASP A 6 -24.67 1.21 -2.56
CA ASP A 6 -24.93 1.34 -3.98
C ASP A 6 -23.61 1.49 -4.73
N LYS A 7 -23.38 0.62 -5.70
CA LYS A 7 -22.20 0.67 -6.56
C LYS A 7 -22.22 1.96 -7.36
N VAL A 8 -21.07 2.62 -7.40
CA VAL A 8 -20.89 3.87 -8.14
C VAL A 8 -19.95 3.66 -9.32
N THR A 9 -20.11 4.47 -10.37
CA THR A 9 -19.12 4.54 -11.45
C THR A 9 -17.86 5.26 -10.98
N LEU A 10 -16.76 5.07 -11.67
CA LEU A 10 -15.51 5.76 -11.40
C LEU A 10 -15.69 7.30 -11.45
N GLU A 11 -16.46 7.81 -12.41
CA GLU A 11 -16.76 9.23 -12.52
C GLU A 11 -17.53 9.75 -11.29
N GLN A 12 -18.57 9.03 -10.86
CA GLN A 12 -19.32 9.36 -9.66
C GLN A 12 -18.46 9.30 -8.40
N PHE A 13 -17.57 8.30 -8.31
CA PHE A 13 -16.62 8.16 -7.21
C PHE A 13 -15.69 9.37 -7.13
N ARG A 14 -15.03 9.72 -8.23
CA ARG A 14 -14.10 10.84 -8.27
C ARG A 14 -14.79 12.17 -7.99
N ALA A 15 -15.98 12.40 -8.56
CA ALA A 15 -16.75 13.62 -8.34
C ALA A 15 -17.15 13.83 -6.87
N LYS A 16 -17.40 12.73 -6.13
CA LYS A 16 -17.92 12.81 -4.76
C LYS A 16 -16.86 12.64 -3.68
N TYR A 17 -15.83 11.80 -3.92
CA TYR A 17 -14.93 11.32 -2.87
C TYR A 17 -13.47 11.73 -3.06
N ALA A 18 -13.05 12.27 -4.22
CA ALA A 18 -11.65 12.60 -4.49
C ALA A 18 -11.02 13.58 -3.49
N GLU A 19 -11.79 14.49 -2.91
CA GLU A 19 -11.32 15.49 -1.95
C GLU A 19 -11.73 15.18 -0.49
N CYS A 20 -12.39 14.03 -0.26
CA CYS A 20 -12.83 13.65 1.08
C CYS A 20 -11.64 13.15 1.93
N LYS A 21 -11.67 13.50 3.23
CA LYS A 21 -10.69 13.00 4.20
C LYS A 21 -11.41 12.38 5.41
N PRO A 22 -10.93 11.24 5.94
CA PRO A 22 -9.88 10.38 5.38
C PRO A 22 -10.24 9.92 3.96
N TYR A 23 -9.23 9.62 3.17
CA TYR A 23 -9.42 9.25 1.77
C TYR A 23 -10.32 8.03 1.60
N TYR A 24 -10.97 7.98 0.45
CA TYR A 24 -11.74 6.83 0.01
C TYR A 24 -10.99 6.09 -1.10
N GLU A 25 -11.15 4.79 -1.14
CA GLU A 25 -10.75 3.92 -2.23
C GLU A 25 -11.99 3.39 -2.93
N LEU A 26 -11.92 3.21 -4.24
CA LEU A 26 -12.97 2.50 -4.96
C LEU A 26 -12.62 1.00 -4.96
N GLN A 27 -13.46 0.18 -4.33
CA GLN A 27 -13.28 -1.27 -4.23
C GLN A 27 -14.52 -1.98 -4.79
N ASP A 28 -14.38 -2.62 -5.96
CA ASP A 28 -15.47 -3.31 -6.68
C ASP A 28 -16.72 -2.44 -6.94
N GLY A 29 -16.48 -1.14 -7.19
CA GLY A 29 -17.52 -0.15 -7.37
C GLY A 29 -18.10 0.42 -6.06
N GLU A 30 -17.59 0.01 -4.90
CA GLU A 30 -18.00 0.51 -3.59
C GLU A 30 -16.97 1.52 -3.06
N PRO A 31 -17.40 2.72 -2.64
CA PRO A 31 -16.54 3.68 -1.94
C PRO A 31 -16.23 3.16 -0.53
N VAL A 32 -14.97 2.88 -0.26
CA VAL A 32 -14.49 2.40 1.04
C VAL A 32 -13.59 3.45 1.68
N GLN A 33 -13.98 3.97 2.83
CA GLN A 33 -13.16 4.94 3.54
C GLN A 33 -11.95 4.27 4.19
N LYS A 34 -10.76 4.87 4.01
CA LYS A 34 -9.55 4.43 4.72
C LYS A 34 -9.67 4.71 6.22
N ALA A 35 -9.07 3.86 7.03
CA ALA A 35 -8.95 4.08 8.46
C ALA A 35 -8.17 5.38 8.75
N LEU A 36 -8.45 6.00 9.90
CA LEU A 36 -7.63 7.11 10.39
C LEU A 36 -6.25 6.57 10.82
N PRO A 37 -5.15 7.13 10.31
CA PRO A 37 -3.83 6.66 10.69
C PRO A 37 -3.55 6.96 12.17
N THR A 38 -3.07 5.97 12.91
CA THR A 38 -2.49 6.21 14.23
C THR A 38 -1.13 6.89 14.10
N LYS A 39 -0.61 7.47 15.19
CA LYS A 39 0.76 8.04 15.20
C LYS A 39 1.79 7.01 14.71
N ARG A 40 1.70 5.77 15.20
CA ARG A 40 2.63 4.69 14.83
C ARG A 40 2.54 4.31 13.35
N HIS A 41 1.32 4.26 12.79
CA HIS A 41 1.10 4.06 11.37
C HIS A 41 1.77 5.17 10.55
N ALA A 42 1.50 6.43 10.89
CA ALA A 42 2.05 7.58 10.15
C ALA A 42 3.59 7.64 10.21
N LEU A 43 4.18 7.33 11.37
CA LEU A 43 5.65 7.26 11.53
C LEU A 43 6.24 6.15 10.64
N LEU A 44 5.66 4.95 10.69
CA LEU A 44 6.15 3.83 9.88
C LEU A 44 6.01 4.11 8.38
N GLN A 45 4.91 4.72 7.95
CA GLN A 45 4.72 5.16 6.58
C GLN A 45 5.84 6.11 6.11
N GLY A 46 6.20 7.11 6.95
CA GLY A 46 7.30 8.04 6.67
C GLY A 46 8.67 7.37 6.62
N ILE A 47 8.93 6.41 7.51
CA ILE A 47 10.18 5.62 7.53
C ILE A 47 10.30 4.78 6.26
N LEU A 48 9.24 4.06 5.89
CA LEU A 48 9.22 3.23 4.67
C LEU A 48 9.38 4.07 3.40
N TYR A 49 8.74 5.24 3.35
CA TYR A 49 8.96 6.22 2.28
C TYR A 49 10.43 6.61 2.16
N THR A 50 11.07 6.93 3.29
CA THR A 50 12.49 7.35 3.33
C THR A 50 13.41 6.21 2.90
N LEU A 51 13.19 5.01 3.44
CA LEU A 51 14.01 3.83 3.11
C LEU A 51 13.90 3.45 1.63
N LEU A 52 12.71 3.49 1.03
CA LEU A 52 12.59 3.26 -0.42
C LEU A 52 13.38 4.30 -1.23
N ARG A 53 13.40 5.56 -0.80
CA ARG A 53 14.24 6.59 -1.47
C ARG A 53 15.73 6.31 -1.32
N GLU A 54 16.18 5.92 -0.12
CA GLU A 54 17.58 5.53 0.14
C GLU A 54 17.97 4.32 -0.73
N LEU A 55 17.05 3.40 -0.97
CA LEU A 55 17.21 2.26 -1.87
C LEU A 55 17.10 2.63 -3.36
N GLY A 56 16.83 3.90 -3.69
CA GLY A 56 16.83 4.44 -5.04
C GLY A 56 15.54 4.22 -5.82
N PHE A 57 14.41 4.08 -5.14
CA PHE A 57 13.08 4.21 -5.73
C PHE A 57 12.60 5.66 -5.69
N GLN A 58 11.76 6.05 -6.64
CA GLN A 58 10.91 7.23 -6.49
C GLN A 58 9.75 6.83 -5.57
N SER A 59 9.83 7.23 -4.32
CA SER A 59 8.84 6.87 -3.31
C SER A 59 7.74 7.91 -3.22
N MET A 60 6.50 7.46 -3.06
CA MET A 60 5.30 8.27 -2.92
C MET A 60 4.43 7.71 -1.80
N THR A 61 3.71 8.59 -1.11
CA THR A 61 2.71 8.21 -0.10
C THR A 61 1.32 8.55 -0.59
N GLU A 62 0.33 7.73 -0.24
CA GLU A 62 -1.08 8.00 -0.52
C GLU A 62 -1.37 8.29 -2.01
N LEU A 63 -0.63 7.65 -2.92
CA LEU A 63 -0.85 7.80 -4.35
C LEU A 63 -1.96 6.88 -4.84
N THR A 64 -3.00 7.46 -5.41
CA THR A 64 -4.08 6.68 -6.04
C THR A 64 -3.57 5.99 -7.30
N LEU A 65 -3.82 4.68 -7.41
CA LEU A 65 -3.48 3.87 -8.58
C LEU A 65 -4.74 3.64 -9.43
N ALA A 66 -4.73 4.13 -10.67
CA ALA A 66 -5.86 3.99 -11.59
C ALA A 66 -5.83 2.60 -12.27
N ILE A 67 -6.18 1.56 -11.52
CA ILE A 67 -6.04 0.17 -11.95
C ILE A 67 -7.18 -0.26 -12.87
N SER A 68 -8.43 0.08 -12.52
CA SER A 68 -9.59 -0.23 -13.33
C SER A 68 -10.76 0.70 -12.99
N GLU A 69 -11.83 0.65 -13.80
CA GLU A 69 -13.07 1.42 -13.57
C GLU A 69 -13.78 1.08 -12.25
N THR A 70 -13.44 -0.04 -11.64
CA THR A 70 -14.08 -0.49 -10.39
C THR A 70 -13.11 -0.60 -9.22
N TRP A 71 -11.81 -0.33 -9.44
CA TRP A 71 -10.81 -0.42 -8.40
C TRP A 71 -9.72 0.65 -8.54
N GLU A 72 -9.76 1.62 -7.65
CA GLU A 72 -8.76 2.66 -7.46
C GLU A 72 -8.25 2.64 -6.01
N PRO A 73 -7.26 1.82 -5.69
CA PRO A 73 -6.64 1.80 -4.36
C PRO A 73 -5.66 2.95 -4.19
N THR A 74 -5.43 3.30 -2.91
CA THR A 74 -4.44 4.29 -2.49
C THR A 74 -3.53 3.64 -1.44
N PRO A 75 -2.47 2.93 -1.85
CA PRO A 75 -1.54 2.31 -0.92
C PRO A 75 -0.84 3.35 -0.05
N ASP A 76 -0.43 2.95 1.15
CA ASP A 76 0.23 3.85 2.09
C ASP A 76 1.58 4.33 1.57
N VAL A 77 2.37 3.45 0.96
CA VAL A 77 3.61 3.80 0.26
C VAL A 77 3.70 3.03 -1.05
N CYS A 78 4.17 3.68 -2.10
CA CYS A 78 4.57 2.99 -3.31
C CYS A 78 5.92 3.50 -3.83
N GLY A 79 6.62 2.65 -4.58
CA GLY A 79 7.91 2.95 -5.18
C GLY A 79 7.87 2.76 -6.69
N GLN A 80 8.41 3.72 -7.43
CA GLN A 80 8.53 3.68 -8.89
C GLN A 80 9.99 3.68 -9.32
N LEU A 81 10.27 3.14 -10.48
CA LEU A 81 11.58 3.13 -11.14
C LEU A 81 11.46 3.80 -12.50
N GLY A 82 12.54 4.47 -12.92
CA GLY A 82 12.59 5.18 -14.20
C GLY A 82 11.97 6.58 -14.16
N PRO A 83 11.88 7.25 -15.31
CA PRO A 83 11.35 8.60 -15.39
C PRO A 83 9.85 8.63 -15.12
N ASP A 84 9.38 9.75 -14.59
CA ASP A 84 7.96 10.07 -14.49
C ASP A 84 7.33 10.09 -15.90
N ASP A 85 6.22 9.39 -16.07
CA ASP A 85 5.48 9.36 -17.34
C ASP A 85 4.49 10.54 -17.49
N GLY A 86 4.47 11.43 -16.51
CA GLY A 86 3.61 12.62 -16.49
C GLY A 86 2.13 12.33 -16.24
N GLN A 87 1.77 11.11 -15.92
CA GLN A 87 0.39 10.77 -15.58
C GLN A 87 0.09 11.10 -14.11
N PRO A 88 -1.03 11.79 -13.81
CA PRO A 88 -1.38 12.11 -12.43
C PRO A 88 -1.66 10.86 -11.58
N TYR A 89 -2.14 9.81 -12.21
CA TYR A 89 -2.44 8.52 -11.58
C TYR A 89 -1.83 7.39 -12.41
N PRO A 90 -0.97 6.54 -11.83
CA PRO A 90 -0.40 5.40 -12.54
C PRO A 90 -1.48 4.46 -13.06
N THR A 91 -1.41 4.15 -14.35
CA THR A 91 -2.27 3.19 -15.05
C THR A 91 -1.51 1.89 -15.37
N LYS A 92 -0.20 1.87 -15.11
CA LYS A 92 0.68 0.71 -15.26
C LYS A 92 1.16 0.26 -13.88
N PRO A 93 1.47 -1.03 -13.70
CA PRO A 93 1.95 -1.55 -12.43
C PRO A 93 3.15 -0.78 -11.91
N VAL A 94 3.06 -0.31 -10.67
CA VAL A 94 4.21 0.25 -9.96
C VAL A 94 5.06 -0.91 -9.41
N PRO A 95 6.41 -0.78 -9.41
CA PRO A 95 7.30 -1.81 -8.92
C PRO A 95 7.04 -2.24 -7.47
N VAL A 96 6.76 -1.29 -6.58
CA VAL A 96 6.59 -1.55 -5.15
C VAL A 96 5.29 -0.97 -4.64
N VAL A 97 4.54 -1.77 -3.88
CA VAL A 97 3.38 -1.35 -3.07
C VAL A 97 3.59 -1.81 -1.63
N ILE A 98 3.35 -0.92 -0.68
CA ILE A 98 3.40 -1.21 0.76
C ILE A 98 2.10 -0.74 1.42
N GLU A 99 1.48 -1.64 2.16
CA GLU A 99 0.35 -1.36 3.06
C GLU A 99 0.83 -1.42 4.51
N VAL A 100 0.41 -0.47 5.33
CA VAL A 100 0.67 -0.43 6.77
C VAL A 100 -0.63 -0.70 7.49
N LEU A 101 -0.66 -1.74 8.33
CA LEU A 101 -1.87 -2.15 9.03
C LEU A 101 -2.33 -1.09 10.05
N SER A 102 -3.61 -0.83 10.06
CA SER A 102 -4.32 -0.10 11.10
C SER A 102 -5.07 -1.07 12.02
N PRO A 103 -5.37 -0.69 13.28
CA PRO A 103 -6.06 -1.59 14.23
C PRO A 103 -7.41 -2.11 13.75
N GLU A 104 -8.08 -1.36 12.85
CA GLU A 104 -9.38 -1.73 12.29
C GLU A 104 -9.27 -2.62 11.05
N ASP A 105 -8.05 -2.86 10.53
CA ASP A 105 -7.85 -3.64 9.33
C ASP A 105 -8.17 -5.12 9.57
N ARG A 106 -8.97 -5.67 8.66
CA ARG A 106 -9.20 -7.11 8.60
C ARG A 106 -8.13 -7.71 7.68
N PHE A 107 -7.32 -8.60 8.22
CA PHE A 107 -6.24 -9.26 7.49
C PHE A 107 -6.71 -9.91 6.17
N THR A 108 -7.94 -10.43 6.16
CA THR A 108 -8.57 -10.97 4.94
C THR A 108 -8.74 -9.93 3.82
N ARG A 109 -9.04 -8.67 4.16
CA ARG A 109 -9.13 -7.58 3.17
C ARG A 109 -7.75 -7.21 2.63
N VAL A 110 -6.75 -7.20 3.51
CA VAL A 110 -5.35 -6.93 3.12
C VAL A 110 -4.86 -7.98 2.13
N ILE A 111 -5.10 -9.27 2.40
CA ILE A 111 -4.80 -10.38 1.48
C ILE A 111 -5.48 -10.15 0.13
N GLN A 112 -6.75 -9.76 0.11
CA GLN A 112 -7.48 -9.49 -1.14
C GLN A 112 -6.86 -8.31 -1.91
N LYS A 113 -6.45 -7.23 -1.24
CA LYS A 113 -5.73 -6.11 -1.88
C LYS A 113 -4.41 -6.58 -2.48
N CYS A 114 -3.60 -7.30 -1.72
CA CYS A 114 -2.30 -7.81 -2.17
C CYS A 114 -2.44 -8.71 -3.40
N ARG A 115 -3.42 -9.63 -3.38
CA ARG A 115 -3.73 -10.48 -4.53
C ARG A 115 -4.10 -9.67 -5.78
N ARG A 116 -4.83 -8.59 -5.62
CA ARG A 116 -5.22 -7.71 -6.74
C ARG A 116 -4.03 -6.91 -7.26
N TYR A 117 -3.15 -6.39 -6.40
CA TYR A 117 -1.89 -5.76 -6.82
C TYR A 117 -1.00 -6.74 -7.61
N ALA A 118 -0.89 -7.98 -7.14
CA ALA A 118 -0.13 -9.02 -7.83
C ALA A 118 -0.72 -9.33 -9.22
N ARG A 119 -2.04 -9.43 -9.33
CA ARG A 119 -2.73 -9.63 -10.62
C ARG A 119 -2.60 -8.42 -11.56
N TRP A 120 -2.50 -7.23 -11.02
CA TRP A 120 -2.20 -6.03 -11.82
C TRP A 120 -0.77 -6.06 -12.37
N GLY A 121 0.14 -6.77 -11.71
CA GLY A 121 1.52 -6.97 -12.16
C GLY A 121 2.57 -6.31 -11.27
N THR A 122 2.21 -5.84 -10.07
CA THR A 122 3.18 -5.33 -9.08
C THR A 122 4.03 -6.50 -8.56
N PRO A 123 5.36 -6.48 -8.74
CA PRO A 123 6.23 -7.57 -8.31
C PRO A 123 6.54 -7.58 -6.83
N ASP A 124 6.62 -6.41 -6.19
CA ASP A 124 7.01 -6.26 -4.80
C ASP A 124 5.85 -5.66 -3.99
N ILE A 125 5.17 -6.52 -3.23
CA ILE A 125 4.03 -6.15 -2.39
C ILE A 125 4.36 -6.54 -0.97
N LEU A 126 4.36 -5.54 -0.07
CA LEU A 126 4.69 -5.72 1.35
C LEU A 126 3.56 -5.22 2.23
N VAL A 127 3.43 -5.85 3.38
CA VAL A 127 2.50 -5.45 4.44
C VAL A 127 3.27 -5.34 5.74
N PHE A 128 3.06 -4.27 6.48
CA PHE A 128 3.72 -4.01 7.75
C PHE A 128 2.72 -3.83 8.88
N ASP A 129 2.97 -4.48 10.02
CA ASP A 129 2.27 -4.23 11.28
C ASP A 129 3.15 -3.36 12.19
N PRO A 130 2.78 -2.08 12.40
CA PRO A 130 3.56 -1.19 13.26
C PRO A 130 3.50 -1.59 14.74
N VAL A 131 2.47 -2.31 15.18
CA VAL A 131 2.29 -2.71 16.58
C VAL A 131 2.96 -4.04 16.86
N GLY A 132 2.69 -5.05 16.05
CA GLY A 132 3.32 -6.38 16.16
C GLY A 132 4.78 -6.41 15.75
N ARG A 133 5.30 -5.35 15.08
CA ARG A 133 6.66 -5.28 14.53
C ARG A 133 6.92 -6.46 13.58
N GLU A 134 5.98 -6.68 12.69
CA GLU A 134 5.97 -7.77 11.74
C GLU A 134 5.84 -7.24 10.32
N ALA A 135 6.38 -7.98 9.36
CA ALA A 135 6.21 -7.69 7.95
C ALA A 135 5.97 -8.98 7.15
N TRP A 136 5.22 -8.83 6.08
CA TRP A 136 4.95 -9.90 5.12
C TRP A 136 5.20 -9.40 3.71
N HIS A 137 5.51 -10.30 2.81
CA HIS A 137 5.49 -10.06 1.38
C HIS A 137 4.47 -10.98 0.70
N TRP A 138 3.94 -10.52 -0.41
CA TRP A 138 3.09 -11.38 -1.24
C TRP A 138 3.94 -12.39 -2.00
N ASP A 139 3.65 -13.67 -1.79
CA ASP A 139 4.25 -14.75 -2.57
C ASP A 139 3.27 -15.23 -3.63
N ILE A 140 3.66 -15.03 -4.91
CA ILE A 140 2.84 -15.40 -6.05
C ILE A 140 2.66 -16.92 -6.15
N ALA A 141 3.66 -17.70 -5.71
CA ALA A 141 3.62 -19.15 -5.81
C ALA A 141 2.59 -19.77 -4.87
N THR A 142 2.44 -19.20 -3.67
CA THR A 142 1.47 -19.67 -2.67
C THR A 142 0.15 -18.89 -2.72
N ASP A 143 0.08 -17.79 -3.47
CA ASP A 143 -1.04 -16.84 -3.53
C ASP A 143 -1.44 -16.34 -2.12
N ASP A 144 -0.42 -16.06 -1.28
CA ASP A 144 -0.62 -15.66 0.12
C ASP A 144 0.50 -14.76 0.63
N LEU A 145 0.31 -14.21 1.83
CA LEU A 145 1.31 -13.43 2.55
C LEU A 145 2.28 -14.35 3.30
N VAL A 146 3.57 -14.19 3.03
CA VAL A 146 4.66 -14.91 3.69
C VAL A 146 5.43 -13.93 4.58
N ARG A 147 5.64 -14.33 5.84
CA ARG A 147 6.36 -13.50 6.81
C ARG A 147 7.80 -13.27 6.41
N VAL A 148 8.22 -12.02 6.43
CA VAL A 148 9.62 -11.62 6.27
C VAL A 148 10.32 -11.77 7.64
N LYS A 149 11.48 -12.43 7.66
CA LYS A 149 12.19 -12.72 8.93
C LYS A 149 13.23 -11.66 9.29
N GLN A 150 14.08 -11.28 8.34
CA GLN A 150 15.20 -10.36 8.56
C GLN A 150 15.23 -9.24 7.54
N GLY A 151 15.06 -9.55 6.29
CA GLY A 151 15.07 -8.59 5.20
C GLY A 151 14.28 -9.07 4.00
N TYR A 152 13.98 -8.14 3.11
CA TYR A 152 13.25 -8.40 1.87
C TYR A 152 14.09 -7.96 0.67
N ALA A 153 14.52 -8.92 -0.14
CA ALA A 153 15.17 -8.67 -1.41
C ALA A 153 14.12 -8.34 -2.48
N PHE A 154 14.19 -7.13 -3.02
CA PHE A 154 13.24 -6.70 -4.04
C PHE A 154 13.43 -7.47 -5.35
N LYS A 155 12.32 -7.84 -6.00
CA LYS A 155 12.31 -8.50 -7.31
C LYS A 155 12.53 -7.48 -8.43
N SER A 156 12.05 -6.26 -8.24
CA SER A 156 12.14 -5.16 -9.23
C SER A 156 13.51 -4.49 -9.28
N LYS A 157 14.35 -4.65 -8.26
CA LYS A 157 15.67 -4.02 -8.15
C LYS A 157 16.59 -4.85 -7.24
N LEU A 158 17.89 -4.89 -7.56
CA LEU A 158 18.90 -5.58 -6.77
C LEU A 158 19.28 -4.81 -5.50
N VAL A 159 18.33 -4.68 -4.58
CA VAL A 159 18.49 -4.06 -3.25
C VAL A 159 17.66 -4.84 -2.23
N GLU A 160 17.98 -4.65 -0.97
CA GLU A 160 17.31 -5.33 0.15
C GLU A 160 16.86 -4.31 1.19
N LEU A 161 15.64 -4.49 1.73
CA LEU A 161 15.11 -3.76 2.87
C LEU A 161 15.40 -4.56 4.14
N ASN A 162 16.13 -3.98 5.10
CA ASN A 162 16.40 -4.59 6.38
C ASN A 162 15.28 -4.27 7.37
N LEU A 163 14.66 -5.29 7.98
CA LEU A 163 13.57 -5.11 8.93
C LEU A 163 14.03 -4.53 10.27
N ASP A 164 15.22 -4.86 10.72
CA ASP A 164 15.75 -4.31 11.97
C ASP A 164 15.91 -2.79 11.84
N ASP A 165 16.46 -2.30 10.70
CA ASP A 165 16.56 -0.86 10.43
C ASP A 165 15.17 -0.17 10.42
N VAL A 166 14.17 -0.80 9.82
CA VAL A 166 12.78 -0.27 9.81
C VAL A 166 12.27 -0.07 11.23
N PHE A 167 12.35 -1.10 12.06
CA PHE A 167 11.76 -1.08 13.38
C PHE A 167 12.61 -0.35 14.43
N GLU A 168 13.93 -0.30 14.28
CA GLU A 168 14.80 0.55 15.10
C GLU A 168 14.51 2.04 14.87
N ARG A 169 14.34 2.48 13.62
CA ARG A 169 13.91 3.85 13.31
C ARG A 169 12.54 4.15 13.91
N LEU A 170 11.59 3.20 13.83
CA LEU A 170 10.25 3.39 14.40
C LEU A 170 10.28 3.55 15.93
N ASP A 171 11.15 2.82 16.60
CA ASP A 171 11.28 2.92 18.07
C ASP A 171 11.99 4.20 18.50
N ALA A 172 13.01 4.65 17.74
CA ALA A 172 13.70 5.90 18.00
C ALA A 172 12.75 7.13 17.96
N GLU A 173 11.75 7.11 17.07
CA GLU A 173 10.73 8.17 16.96
C GLU A 173 9.68 8.12 18.11
N ASN A 174 9.64 7.04 18.90
CA ASN A 174 8.72 6.89 20.03
C ASN A 174 9.38 7.15 21.40
N SER A 175 10.67 7.47 21.42
CA SER A 175 11.45 7.84 22.61
C SER A 175 11.42 9.34 22.83
#